data_d0c25eb9514160904bd6f3187046c547
#
_entry.id   d0c25eb9514160904bd6f3187046c547
#
_cell.length_a   1.000
_cell.length_b   1.000
_cell.length_c   1.000
_cell.angle_alpha   90.00
_cell.angle_beta   90.00
_cell.angle_gamma   90.00
#
_symmetry.space_group_name_H-M   'P 1'
#
loop_
_entity.id
_entity.type
_entity.pdbx_description
1 polymer ?
#
loop_
_entity_poly.entity_id
_entity_poly.type
_entity_poly.pdbx_seq_one_letter_code
_entity_poly.pdbx_strand_id
1 'polypeptide(L)'
;MRILFLIFTAIIIAGCSVVPKSILKEVNRDITLDQVQSNPAQYTGQKVLWGGIILNSENLENLTQIEVLETELAYDERPEDGSSRGRFLIQSPGYLDTNIYTKNKRITVAGTVKGVETGKIGKMDYRYPVIEPIDMRTFEPMTERDYDYPYYPYMYGPYYPYSPLYPYGPFSPYGPYRQPFFPYPYPFP
;
A
#
# COMPACT_ATOMS: atom_id res chain seq x y z
N MET A 1 -20.22 35.47 -16.97
CA MET A 1 -20.70 34.32 -16.17
C MET A 1 -20.11 32.98 -16.62
N ARG A 2 -20.00 32.66 -17.92
CA ARG A 2 -19.43 31.38 -18.41
C ARG A 2 -17.95 31.17 -18.07
N ILE A 3 -17.14 32.24 -18.10
CA ILE A 3 -15.68 32.16 -17.80
C ILE A 3 -15.41 31.91 -16.30
N LEU A 4 -16.25 32.47 -15.42
CA LEU A 4 -16.13 32.25 -13.97
C LEU A 4 -16.44 30.77 -13.57
N PHE A 5 -17.33 30.13 -14.31
CA PHE A 5 -17.69 28.71 -14.09
C PHE A 5 -16.56 27.76 -14.50
N LEU A 6 -15.82 28.08 -15.56
CA LEU A 6 -14.66 27.30 -16.01
C LEU A 6 -13.45 27.40 -15.06
N ILE A 7 -13.28 28.55 -14.40
CA ILE A 7 -12.20 28.73 -13.40
C ILE A 7 -12.51 27.95 -12.13
N PHE A 8 -13.79 27.86 -11.72
CA PHE A 8 -14.19 27.12 -10.53
C PHE A 8 -14.06 25.61 -10.69
N THR A 9 -14.20 25.07 -11.91
CA THR A 9 -14.07 23.63 -12.19
C THR A 9 -12.60 23.16 -12.23
N ALA A 10 -11.63 24.06 -12.42
CA ALA A 10 -10.21 23.72 -12.48
C ALA A 10 -9.53 23.51 -11.10
N ILE A 11 -10.21 23.85 -9.99
CA ILE A 11 -9.61 23.84 -8.63
C ILE A 11 -9.80 22.49 -7.92
N ILE A 12 -10.54 21.52 -8.48
CA ILE A 12 -10.95 20.29 -7.76
C ILE A 12 -10.00 19.10 -7.99
N ILE A 13 -8.89 19.25 -8.71
CA ILE A 13 -7.93 18.15 -8.88
C ILE A 13 -6.70 18.38 -7.97
N ALA A 14 -6.93 18.57 -6.68
CA ALA A 14 -5.87 18.39 -5.69
C ALA A 14 -5.92 16.91 -5.26
N GLY A 15 -5.18 16.05 -5.95
CA GLY A 15 -4.96 14.67 -5.52
C GLY A 15 -4.43 14.68 -4.08
N CYS A 16 -5.18 14.10 -3.15
CA CYS A 16 -4.75 13.91 -1.77
C CYS A 16 -3.67 12.83 -1.73
N SER A 17 -2.41 13.22 -1.82
CA SER A 17 -1.31 12.35 -1.41
C SER A 17 -1.34 12.22 0.12
N VAL A 18 -1.15 11.02 0.61
CA VAL A 18 -1.14 10.71 2.05
C VAL A 18 0.06 11.37 2.74
N VAL A 19 1.21 11.44 2.06
CA VAL A 19 2.43 12.10 2.55
C VAL A 19 2.50 13.50 1.94
N PRO A 20 2.91 14.54 2.71
CA PRO A 20 3.06 15.89 2.20
C PRO A 20 3.97 15.95 0.97
N LYS A 21 3.56 16.66 -0.07
CA LYS A 21 4.31 16.79 -1.34
C LYS A 21 5.73 17.38 -1.15
N SER A 22 5.95 18.16 -0.10
CA SER A 22 7.28 18.67 0.28
C SER A 22 8.23 17.52 0.65
N ILE A 23 7.75 16.58 1.44
CA ILE A 23 8.53 15.40 1.88
C ILE A 23 8.78 14.46 0.70
N LEU A 24 7.77 14.23 -0.14
CA LEU A 24 7.89 13.36 -1.32
C LEU A 24 8.95 13.81 -2.32
N LYS A 25 9.28 15.11 -2.37
CA LYS A 25 10.34 15.64 -3.22
C LYS A 25 11.75 15.36 -2.68
N GLU A 26 11.86 15.09 -1.39
CA GLU A 26 13.14 14.90 -0.70
C GLU A 26 13.51 13.43 -0.53
N VAL A 27 12.55 12.50 -0.67
CA VAL A 27 12.78 11.07 -0.51
C VAL A 27 13.16 10.42 -1.84
N ASN A 28 14.10 9.48 -1.77
CA ASN A 28 14.42 8.61 -2.90
C ASN A 28 13.58 7.34 -2.82
N ARG A 29 12.70 7.13 -3.79
CA ARG A 29 11.80 5.98 -3.88
C ARG A 29 12.46 4.74 -4.48
N ASP A 30 13.60 4.91 -5.16
CA ASP A 30 14.30 3.82 -5.85
C ASP A 30 15.19 3.01 -4.90
N ILE A 31 15.43 3.52 -3.68
CA ILE A 31 16.21 2.80 -2.66
C ILE A 31 15.33 1.72 -2.05
N THR A 32 15.72 0.46 -2.31
CA THR A 32 15.02 -0.70 -1.79
C THR A 32 15.60 -1.17 -0.46
N LEU A 33 14.82 -1.92 0.28
CA LEU A 33 15.22 -2.52 1.55
C LEU A 33 16.47 -3.41 1.40
N ASP A 34 16.50 -4.27 0.36
CA ASP A 34 17.62 -5.18 0.09
C ASP A 34 18.93 -4.45 -0.21
N GLN A 35 18.87 -3.31 -0.89
CA GLN A 35 20.04 -2.48 -1.16
C GLN A 35 20.65 -1.92 0.12
N VAL A 36 19.80 -1.40 1.02
CA VAL A 36 20.26 -0.90 2.34
C VAL A 36 20.80 -2.03 3.20
N GLN A 37 20.14 -3.18 3.20
CA GLN A 37 20.55 -4.36 3.94
C GLN A 37 21.91 -4.90 3.47
N SER A 38 22.15 -4.89 2.17
CA SER A 38 23.39 -5.37 1.55
C SER A 38 24.54 -4.40 1.72
N ASN A 39 24.30 -3.10 1.57
CA ASN A 39 25.35 -2.06 1.60
C ASN A 39 24.92 -0.81 2.42
N PRO A 40 24.77 -0.93 3.75
CA PRO A 40 24.25 0.14 4.59
C PRO A 40 25.06 1.43 4.54
N ALA A 41 26.38 1.34 4.40
CA ALA A 41 27.25 2.51 4.38
C ALA A 41 26.95 3.47 3.22
N GLN A 42 26.49 2.94 2.08
CA GLN A 42 26.13 3.74 0.90
C GLN A 42 24.83 4.54 1.09
N TYR A 43 23.93 4.02 1.91
CA TYR A 43 22.57 4.56 2.03
C TYR A 43 22.31 5.28 3.35
N THR A 44 23.21 5.17 4.32
CA THR A 44 23.10 5.91 5.59
C THR A 44 23.02 7.41 5.33
N GLY A 45 22.03 8.08 5.95
CA GLY A 45 21.72 9.50 5.77
C GLY A 45 20.81 9.81 4.59
N GLN A 46 20.53 8.85 3.71
CA GLN A 46 19.58 9.06 2.61
C GLN A 46 18.13 8.97 3.11
N LYS A 47 17.25 9.76 2.49
CA LYS A 47 15.83 9.77 2.82
C LYS A 47 15.10 8.80 1.91
N VAL A 48 14.27 7.94 2.49
CA VAL A 48 13.48 6.90 1.81
C VAL A 48 12.01 7.03 2.13
N LEU A 49 11.16 6.44 1.28
CA LEU A 49 9.74 6.25 1.51
C LEU A 49 9.45 4.77 1.44
N TRP A 50 9.16 4.16 2.59
CA TRP A 50 8.82 2.75 2.70
C TRP A 50 7.50 2.58 3.42
N GLY A 51 6.89 1.41 3.28
CA GLY A 51 5.68 1.06 4.00
C GLY A 51 5.57 -0.42 4.22
N GLY A 52 4.49 -0.80 4.91
CA GLY A 52 4.23 -2.20 5.20
C GLY A 52 3.27 -2.41 6.34
N ILE A 53 3.32 -3.61 6.91
CA ILE A 53 2.45 -4.07 7.98
C ILE A 53 3.23 -4.07 9.30
N ILE A 54 2.69 -3.43 10.32
CA ILE A 54 3.29 -3.39 11.66
C ILE A 54 3.22 -4.81 12.28
N LEU A 55 4.37 -5.34 12.66
CA LEU A 55 4.49 -6.63 13.33
C LEU A 55 4.54 -6.48 14.84
N ASN A 56 5.25 -5.45 15.33
CA ASN A 56 5.40 -5.15 16.75
C ASN A 56 5.71 -3.66 16.95
N SER A 57 5.34 -3.14 18.10
CA SER A 57 5.71 -1.78 18.55
C SER A 57 6.01 -1.80 20.03
N GLU A 58 7.14 -1.24 20.43
CA GLU A 58 7.58 -1.22 21.82
C GLU A 58 8.26 0.11 22.16
N ASN A 59 8.06 0.55 23.39
CA ASN A 59 8.76 1.71 23.93
C ASN A 59 10.02 1.24 24.66
N LEU A 60 11.16 1.67 24.16
CA LEU A 60 12.46 1.49 24.80
C LEU A 60 12.78 2.70 25.67
N GLU A 61 13.94 2.69 26.32
CA GLU A 61 14.29 3.74 27.30
C GLU A 61 14.23 5.16 26.74
N ASN A 62 14.69 5.39 25.48
CA ASN A 62 14.82 6.71 24.89
C ASN A 62 14.14 6.84 23.52
N LEU A 63 13.52 5.79 23.02
CA LEU A 63 12.88 5.77 21.71
C LEU A 63 11.72 4.76 21.66
N THR A 64 10.84 4.93 20.69
CA THR A 64 9.86 3.92 20.34
C THR A 64 10.35 3.18 19.09
N GLN A 65 10.38 1.84 19.15
CA GLN A 65 10.73 0.98 18.04
C GLN A 65 9.49 0.31 17.48
N ILE A 66 9.37 0.34 16.13
CA ILE A 66 8.29 -0.31 15.40
C ILE A 66 8.92 -1.25 14.38
N GLU A 67 8.61 -2.55 14.49
CA GLU A 67 9.01 -3.56 13.50
C GLU A 67 7.94 -3.64 12.41
N VAL A 68 8.35 -3.51 11.16
CA VAL A 68 7.48 -3.47 9.99
C VAL A 68 7.89 -4.54 8.99
N LEU A 69 6.92 -5.33 8.53
CA LEU A 69 7.07 -6.17 7.34
C LEU A 69 6.88 -5.27 6.12
N GLU A 70 7.93 -5.05 5.36
CA GLU A 70 7.88 -4.18 4.18
C GLU A 70 6.95 -4.76 3.13
N THR A 71 6.13 -3.91 2.52
CA THR A 71 5.32 -4.22 1.35
C THR A 71 5.38 -3.06 0.34
N GLU A 72 5.01 -3.31 -0.89
CA GLU A 72 4.95 -2.28 -1.92
C GLU A 72 3.92 -1.20 -1.57
N LEU A 73 4.19 0.01 -2.06
CA LEU A 73 3.28 1.13 -1.90
C LEU A 73 2.47 1.34 -3.19
N ALA A 74 1.17 1.53 -3.03
CA ALA A 74 0.29 1.97 -4.09
C ALA A 74 0.64 3.39 -4.60
N TYR A 75 -0.01 3.84 -5.65
CA TYR A 75 0.19 5.18 -6.22
C TYR A 75 -0.15 6.32 -5.25
N ASP A 76 -1.00 6.06 -4.25
CA ASP A 76 -1.38 6.98 -3.18
C ASP A 76 -0.54 6.82 -1.91
N GLU A 77 0.58 6.10 -1.99
CA GLU A 77 1.55 5.78 -0.93
C GLU A 77 0.98 4.89 0.20
N ARG A 78 -0.15 4.23 0.02
CA ARG A 78 -0.64 3.24 0.97
C ARG A 78 0.05 1.89 0.75
N PRO A 79 0.42 1.17 1.82
CA PRO A 79 0.94 -0.18 1.67
C PRO A 79 -0.11 -1.12 1.07
N GLU A 80 0.30 -1.90 0.07
CA GLU A 80 -0.53 -2.95 -0.53
C GLU A 80 -0.26 -4.28 0.15
N ASP A 81 -1.23 -5.20 0.07
CA ASP A 81 -0.99 -6.59 0.42
C ASP A 81 -0.29 -7.27 -0.76
N GLY A 82 0.74 -8.05 -0.47
CA GLY A 82 1.48 -8.72 -1.54
C GLY A 82 2.84 -9.23 -1.10
N SER A 83 3.80 -9.18 -2.04
CA SER A 83 5.17 -9.60 -1.79
C SER A 83 5.87 -8.68 -0.80
N SER A 84 6.74 -9.26 0.02
CA SER A 84 7.60 -8.52 0.96
C SER A 84 9.06 -8.77 0.63
N ARG A 85 9.88 -7.73 0.70
CA ARG A 85 11.35 -7.82 0.62
C ARG A 85 12.01 -8.05 1.97
N GLY A 86 11.23 -8.13 3.05
CA GLY A 86 11.74 -8.39 4.38
C GLY A 86 11.21 -7.44 5.44
N ARG A 87 12.00 -7.18 6.47
CA ARG A 87 11.60 -6.36 7.61
C ARG A 87 12.56 -5.20 7.84
N PHE A 88 12.04 -4.11 8.39
CA PHE A 88 12.84 -2.98 8.84
C PHE A 88 12.33 -2.46 10.19
N LEU A 89 13.14 -1.66 10.84
CA LEU A 89 12.82 -0.99 12.08
C LEU A 89 12.62 0.50 11.85
N ILE A 90 11.58 1.05 12.44
CA ILE A 90 11.40 2.49 12.61
C ILE A 90 11.78 2.79 14.04
N GLN A 91 12.78 3.64 14.23
CA GLN A 91 13.21 4.10 15.55
C GLN A 91 12.89 5.59 15.68
N SER A 92 11.81 5.89 16.39
CA SER A 92 11.37 7.25 16.64
C SER A 92 11.91 7.76 17.96
N PRO A 93 12.66 8.87 18.00
CA PRO A 93 13.06 9.47 19.26
C PRO A 93 11.88 9.79 20.16
N GLY A 94 12.02 9.51 21.46
CA GLY A 94 10.98 9.75 22.44
C GLY A 94 9.85 8.72 22.45
N TYR A 95 8.76 9.08 23.09
CA TYR A 95 7.61 8.20 23.32
C TYR A 95 6.54 8.38 22.23
N LEU A 96 6.13 7.27 21.64
CA LEU A 96 4.91 7.17 20.81
C LEU A 96 3.88 6.28 21.52
N ASP A 97 2.60 6.59 21.36
CA ASP A 97 1.53 5.74 21.87
C ASP A 97 1.42 4.46 21.01
N THR A 98 1.87 3.34 21.57
CA THR A 98 1.82 2.03 20.87
C THR A 98 0.41 1.55 20.55
N ASN A 99 -0.64 2.13 21.17
CA ASN A 99 -2.02 1.85 20.80
C ASN A 99 -2.40 2.44 19.44
N ILE A 100 -1.67 3.43 18.95
CA ILE A 100 -1.83 3.97 17.59
C ILE A 100 -1.13 3.05 16.59
N TYR A 101 0.05 2.52 16.95
CA TYR A 101 0.92 1.71 16.09
C TYR A 101 0.76 0.21 16.38
N THR A 102 -0.48 -0.27 16.39
CA THR A 102 -0.77 -1.66 16.76
C THR A 102 -0.42 -2.64 15.64
N LYS A 103 -0.16 -3.88 16.04
CA LYS A 103 0.08 -5.01 15.13
C LYS A 103 -1.05 -5.13 14.09
N ASN A 104 -0.69 -5.48 12.87
CA ASN A 104 -1.53 -5.64 11.68
C ASN A 104 -2.02 -4.32 11.06
N LYS A 105 -1.84 -3.17 11.68
CA LYS A 105 -2.04 -1.90 10.98
C LYS A 105 -0.99 -1.72 9.88
N ARG A 106 -1.36 -1.02 8.83
CA ARG A 106 -0.43 -0.63 7.77
C ARG A 106 0.18 0.72 8.10
N ILE A 107 1.43 0.91 7.70
CA ILE A 107 2.18 2.14 7.95
C ILE A 107 2.97 2.54 6.72
N THR A 108 2.96 3.83 6.39
CA THR A 108 3.90 4.45 5.46
C THR A 108 4.79 5.39 6.24
N VAL A 109 6.08 5.31 6.01
CA VAL A 109 7.10 6.15 6.66
C VAL A 109 8.00 6.81 5.62
N ALA A 110 8.10 8.12 5.69
CA ALA A 110 9.20 8.87 5.10
C ALA A 110 10.24 9.09 6.19
N GLY A 111 11.48 8.68 5.96
CA GLY A 111 12.49 8.75 7.01
C GLY A 111 13.92 8.67 6.48
N THR A 112 14.87 8.87 7.38
CA THR A 112 16.31 8.83 7.10
C THR A 112 16.87 7.47 7.48
N VAL A 113 17.59 6.83 6.59
CA VAL A 113 18.31 5.58 6.85
C VAL A 113 19.41 5.82 7.86
N LYS A 114 19.39 5.10 8.99
CA LYS A 114 20.40 5.19 10.06
C LYS A 114 21.47 4.12 9.93
N GLY A 115 21.20 3.05 9.18
CA GLY A 115 22.07 1.91 9.00
C GLY A 115 21.31 0.61 9.13
N VAL A 116 21.97 -0.41 9.70
CA VAL A 116 21.42 -1.76 9.90
C VAL A 116 21.74 -2.22 11.31
N GLU A 117 20.75 -2.77 12.00
CA GLU A 117 20.90 -3.46 13.29
C GLU A 117 20.75 -4.98 13.10
N THR A 118 21.53 -5.76 13.86
CA THR A 118 21.39 -7.21 13.88
C THR A 118 20.41 -7.61 15.00
N GLY A 119 19.35 -8.29 14.63
CA GLY A 119 18.37 -8.85 15.54
C GLY A 119 18.06 -10.30 15.17
N LYS A 120 16.94 -10.84 15.67
CA LYS A 120 16.53 -12.22 15.39
C LYS A 120 15.09 -12.29 14.87
N ILE A 121 14.90 -13.15 13.87
CA ILE A 121 13.57 -13.63 13.48
C ILE A 121 13.49 -15.10 13.87
N GLY A 122 12.77 -15.39 14.96
CA GLY A 122 12.82 -16.71 15.56
C GLY A 122 14.23 -17.08 16.06
N LYS A 123 14.87 -18.06 15.42
CA LYS A 123 16.26 -18.48 15.73
C LYS A 123 17.31 -17.94 14.76
N MET A 124 16.89 -17.28 13.68
CA MET A 124 17.78 -16.79 12.63
C MET A 124 18.23 -15.37 12.94
N ASP A 125 19.53 -15.09 12.73
CA ASP A 125 20.04 -13.72 12.73
C ASP A 125 19.51 -12.99 11.48
N TYR A 126 19.04 -11.76 11.69
CA TYR A 126 18.49 -10.92 10.64
C TYR A 126 19.04 -9.51 10.72
N ARG A 127 19.38 -8.94 9.57
CA ARG A 127 19.90 -7.57 9.46
C ARG A 127 18.75 -6.64 9.15
N TYR A 128 18.29 -5.91 10.15
CA TYR A 128 17.20 -4.94 10.04
C TYR A 128 17.74 -3.59 9.55
N PRO A 129 17.36 -3.10 8.36
CA PRO A 129 17.49 -1.68 8.06
C PRO A 129 16.76 -0.83 9.10
N VAL A 130 17.40 0.26 9.55
CA VAL A 130 16.84 1.16 10.56
C VAL A 130 16.56 2.51 9.95
N ILE A 131 15.35 3.02 10.19
CA ILE A 131 14.87 4.33 9.72
C ILE A 131 14.51 5.19 10.91
N GLU A 132 15.03 6.42 10.93
CA GLU A 132 14.51 7.49 11.78
C GLU A 132 13.40 8.24 11.03
N PRO A 133 12.18 8.29 11.56
CA PRO A 133 11.04 8.83 10.83
C PRO A 133 11.08 10.36 10.75
N ILE A 134 10.69 10.90 9.59
CA ILE A 134 10.40 12.31 9.35
C ILE A 134 8.88 12.52 9.37
N ASP A 135 8.13 11.62 8.75
CA ASP A 135 6.67 11.58 8.76
C ASP A 135 6.19 10.13 8.73
N MET A 136 5.10 9.85 9.43
CA MET A 136 4.50 8.53 9.50
C MET A 136 2.98 8.63 9.37
N ARG A 137 2.40 7.69 8.62
CA ARG A 137 0.95 7.56 8.47
C ARG A 137 0.54 6.11 8.68
N THR A 138 -0.43 5.90 9.56
CA THR A 138 -1.01 4.58 9.80
C THR A 138 -2.36 4.45 9.10
N PHE A 139 -2.68 3.21 8.69
CA PHE A 139 -3.94 2.86 8.07
C PHE A 139 -4.48 1.60 8.74
N GLU A 140 -5.79 1.45 8.72
CA GLU A 140 -6.42 0.22 9.19
C GLU A 140 -6.01 -0.98 8.31
N PRO A 141 -6.03 -2.21 8.87
CA PRO A 141 -5.81 -3.41 8.08
C PRO A 141 -6.76 -3.47 6.88
N MET A 142 -6.34 -4.05 5.76
CA MET A 142 -7.26 -4.37 4.68
C MET A 142 -8.29 -5.39 5.16
N THR A 143 -9.53 -5.13 4.83
CA THR A 143 -10.63 -6.07 5.08
C THR A 143 -11.02 -6.73 3.76
N GLU A 144 -11.70 -7.89 3.82
CA GLU A 144 -12.20 -8.56 2.61
C GLU A 144 -13.03 -7.63 1.71
N ARG A 145 -13.67 -6.61 2.29
CA ARG A 145 -14.43 -5.61 1.55
C ARG A 145 -13.57 -4.65 0.74
N ASP A 146 -12.30 -4.48 1.09
CA ASP A 146 -11.39 -3.61 0.34
C ASP A 146 -10.94 -4.25 -0.97
N TYR A 147 -11.11 -5.59 -1.11
CA TYR A 147 -10.91 -6.36 -2.35
C TYR A 147 -12.15 -6.43 -3.24
N ASP A 148 -13.31 -6.01 -2.74
CA ASP A 148 -14.48 -5.85 -3.58
C ASP A 148 -14.20 -4.71 -4.57
N TYR A 149 -13.79 -5.11 -5.78
CA TYR A 149 -13.89 -4.23 -6.93
C TYR A 149 -15.27 -3.59 -6.91
N PRO A 150 -15.37 -2.28 -7.17
CA PRO A 150 -16.67 -1.66 -7.22
C PRO A 150 -17.54 -2.49 -8.17
N TYR A 151 -18.46 -3.24 -7.59
CA TYR A 151 -19.52 -3.89 -8.34
C TYR A 151 -20.24 -2.76 -9.07
N TYR A 152 -19.98 -2.63 -10.35
CA TYR A 152 -20.74 -1.73 -11.21
C TYR A 152 -22.11 -2.36 -11.43
N PRO A 153 -23.14 -2.04 -10.63
CA PRO A 153 -24.48 -2.63 -10.78
C PRO A 153 -25.13 -2.24 -12.10
N TYR A 154 -24.48 -1.33 -12.84
CA TYR A 154 -24.95 -0.86 -14.15
C TYR A 154 -24.55 -1.74 -15.32
N MET A 155 -23.69 -2.75 -15.13
CA MET A 155 -23.26 -3.63 -16.23
C MET A 155 -24.23 -4.79 -16.50
N TYR A 156 -25.18 -5.05 -15.57
CA TYR A 156 -26.23 -6.09 -15.72
C TYR A 156 -27.62 -5.59 -15.27
N GLY A 157 -27.92 -4.32 -15.45
CA GLY A 157 -29.28 -3.82 -15.29
C GLY A 157 -30.18 -4.37 -16.38
N PRO A 158 -31.48 -4.70 -16.08
CA PRO A 158 -32.42 -5.25 -17.07
C PRO A 158 -32.81 -4.26 -18.18
N TYR A 159 -32.12 -3.11 -18.27
CA TYR A 159 -32.34 -2.09 -19.28
C TYR A 159 -31.08 -1.85 -20.12
N TYR A 160 -30.72 -2.82 -20.98
CA TYR A 160 -30.16 -2.46 -22.26
C TYR A 160 -31.31 -2.43 -23.26
N PRO A 161 -31.80 -1.25 -23.66
CA PRO A 161 -32.66 -1.18 -24.82
C PRO A 161 -31.84 -1.68 -26.01
N TYR A 162 -32.42 -2.58 -26.79
CA TYR A 162 -31.92 -3.03 -28.06
C TYR A 162 -31.19 -1.92 -28.78
N SER A 163 -29.85 -2.01 -28.88
CA SER A 163 -29.10 -1.19 -29.82
C SER A 163 -29.35 -1.75 -31.20
N PRO A 164 -30.02 -1.04 -32.10
CA PRO A 164 -30.28 -1.55 -33.45
C PRO A 164 -29.00 -1.73 -34.30
N LEU A 165 -27.84 -1.29 -33.77
CA LEU A 165 -26.55 -1.31 -34.45
C LEU A 165 -25.70 -2.57 -34.25
N TYR A 166 -25.99 -3.39 -33.22
CA TYR A 166 -25.23 -4.63 -32.99
C TYR A 166 -26.12 -5.79 -32.48
N PRO A 167 -26.94 -6.42 -33.33
CA PRO A 167 -27.77 -7.56 -32.93
C PRO A 167 -26.99 -8.85 -32.66
N TYR A 168 -25.67 -8.89 -32.93
CA TYR A 168 -24.81 -10.08 -32.84
C TYR A 168 -23.50 -9.80 -32.09
N GLY A 169 -23.58 -9.28 -30.88
CA GLY A 169 -22.41 -9.20 -30.02
C GLY A 169 -21.95 -10.61 -29.57
N PRO A 170 -20.63 -10.79 -29.21
CA PRO A 170 -20.07 -12.11 -28.86
C PRO A 170 -20.72 -12.76 -27.62
N PHE A 171 -21.57 -12.05 -26.90
CA PHE A 171 -22.34 -12.54 -25.74
C PHE A 171 -23.85 -12.64 -26.00
N SER A 172 -24.29 -12.60 -27.24
CA SER A 172 -25.70 -12.83 -27.56
C SER A 172 -26.03 -14.32 -27.34
N PRO A 173 -27.19 -14.65 -26.72
CA PRO A 173 -27.64 -16.04 -26.57
C PRO A 173 -27.86 -16.75 -27.89
N TYR A 174 -27.84 -16.02 -29.01
CA TYR A 174 -27.95 -16.53 -30.39
C TYR A 174 -26.61 -16.45 -31.17
N GLY A 175 -25.49 -16.14 -30.51
CA GLY A 175 -24.16 -16.11 -31.16
C GLY A 175 -23.58 -17.51 -31.35
N PRO A 176 -22.64 -17.69 -32.34
CA PRO A 176 -22.10 -18.99 -32.72
C PRO A 176 -21.20 -19.67 -31.68
N TYR A 177 -20.90 -19.03 -30.53
CA TYR A 177 -20.09 -19.62 -29.47
C TYR A 177 -20.95 -20.02 -28.27
N ARG A 178 -21.64 -21.15 -28.41
CA ARG A 178 -22.19 -21.88 -27.26
C ARG A 178 -21.03 -22.63 -26.59
N GLN A 179 -20.43 -22.11 -25.56
CA GLN A 179 -19.61 -22.92 -24.66
C GLN A 179 -20.53 -23.79 -23.79
N PRO A 180 -20.29 -25.11 -23.70
CA PRO A 180 -21.07 -25.94 -22.80
C PRO A 180 -20.76 -25.54 -21.34
N PHE A 181 -21.83 -25.36 -20.58
CA PHE A 181 -21.78 -25.23 -19.13
C PHE A 181 -21.19 -26.52 -18.55
N PHE A 182 -19.96 -26.46 -18.03
CA PHE A 182 -19.45 -27.53 -17.18
C PHE A 182 -19.86 -27.19 -15.74
N PRO A 183 -20.67 -28.01 -15.07
CA PRO A 183 -20.89 -27.91 -13.66
C PRO A 183 -19.61 -28.38 -12.93
N TYR A 184 -18.99 -27.54 -12.16
CA TYR A 184 -17.91 -27.93 -11.26
C TYR A 184 -18.49 -28.84 -10.17
N PRO A 185 -18.00 -30.07 -10.01
CA PRO A 185 -18.26 -30.83 -8.80
C PRO A 185 -17.28 -30.39 -7.73
N TYR A 186 -17.78 -29.81 -6.65
CA TYR A 186 -17.04 -29.72 -5.42
C TYR A 186 -16.96 -31.12 -4.80
N PRO A 187 -15.80 -31.57 -4.36
CA PRO A 187 -15.72 -32.51 -3.25
C PRO A 187 -15.15 -31.80 -2.03
N PHE A 188 -15.97 -31.71 -1.00
CA PHE A 188 -15.44 -31.69 0.36
C PHE A 188 -15.24 -33.14 0.83
N PRO A 189 -14.25 -33.42 1.65
CA PRO A 189 -14.42 -33.60 3.08
C PRO A 189 -13.73 -32.53 3.92
#